data_81b541411a2b9d0edfe846598b6aefd2
#
_entry.id   81b541411a2b9d0edfe846598b6aefd2
#
_cell.length_a   1.000
_cell.length_b   1.000
_cell.length_c   1.000
_cell.angle_alpha   90.00
_cell.angle_beta   90.00
_cell.angle_gamma   90.00
#
_symmetry.space_group_name_H-M   'P 1'
#
loop_
_entity.id
_entity.type
_entity.pdbx_description
1 polymer ?
#
loop_
_entity_poly.entity_id
_entity_poly.type
_entity_poly.pdbx_seq_one_letter_code
_entity_poly.pdbx_strand_id
1 'polypeptide(L)'
;MKYKINNLGQYDEQYQEALGKPKEFWNKIAQEFNWSQKWTEVCEFDMVNADFSWFKNAKTNITENCIDRHLKEKGAQTALIFEPNAPNDKAEHISYNELHKRVCKMANALIALDVKKGDRVAIYLPMIPELSIIVLACARIGAIHSVIFAGFSSSALAARINDASCKLVVTADGGFRGNKTIDLKSIVDEALK
;
A
#
# COMPACT_ATOMS: atom_id res chain seq x y z
N MET A 1 9.15 4.56 18.18
CA MET A 1 10.12 4.01 17.22
C MET A 1 11.51 4.05 17.82
N LYS A 2 12.21 2.94 17.81
CA LYS A 2 13.57 2.79 18.35
C LYS A 2 14.64 3.50 17.49
N TYR A 3 14.29 3.82 16.23
CA TYR A 3 15.17 4.45 15.23
C TYR A 3 14.73 5.89 14.89
N LYS A 4 14.52 6.70 15.93
CA LYS A 4 14.26 8.12 15.70
C LYS A 4 15.61 8.85 15.54
N ILE A 5 15.83 9.41 14.36
CA ILE A 5 16.97 10.28 14.08
C ILE A 5 16.59 11.69 14.54
N ASN A 6 17.35 12.25 15.48
CA ASN A 6 17.06 13.57 16.06
C ASN A 6 18.06 14.66 15.61
N ASN A 7 19.20 14.27 15.06
CA ASN A 7 20.23 15.20 14.59
C ASN A 7 21.10 14.56 13.49
N LEU A 8 21.91 15.38 12.83
CA LEU A 8 22.77 14.96 11.72
C LEU A 8 23.83 13.94 12.15
N GLY A 9 24.40 14.06 13.33
CA GLY A 9 25.39 13.10 13.83
C GLY A 9 24.81 11.68 13.96
N GLN A 10 23.59 11.55 14.45
CA GLN A 10 22.89 10.24 14.50
C GLN A 10 22.57 9.70 13.11
N TYR A 11 22.27 10.58 12.16
CA TYR A 11 22.09 10.17 10.77
C TYR A 11 23.39 9.62 10.18
N ASP A 12 24.48 10.36 10.32
CA ASP A 12 25.79 9.96 9.79
C ASP A 12 26.27 8.64 10.40
N GLU A 13 26.11 8.46 11.73
CA GLU A 13 26.44 7.22 12.41
C GLU A 13 25.68 6.02 11.84
N GLN A 14 24.35 6.14 11.72
CA GLN A 14 23.52 5.06 11.18
C GLN A 14 23.79 4.81 9.69
N TYR A 15 24.07 5.85 8.92
CA TYR A 15 24.45 5.74 7.53
C TYR A 15 25.78 4.98 7.36
N GLN A 16 26.79 5.28 8.16
CA GLN A 16 28.07 4.57 8.14
C GLN A 16 27.93 3.12 8.63
N GLU A 17 27.09 2.86 9.65
CA GLU A 17 26.75 1.50 10.09
C GLU A 17 26.09 0.70 8.94
N ALA A 18 25.13 1.30 8.24
CA ALA A 18 24.44 0.66 7.13
C ALA A 18 25.36 0.35 5.94
N LEU A 19 26.34 1.22 5.65
CA LEU A 19 27.35 0.99 4.60
C LEU A 19 28.39 -0.06 5.00
N GLY A 20 28.91 0.04 6.21
CA GLY A 20 30.02 -0.81 6.67
C GLY A 20 29.57 -2.21 7.09
N LYS A 21 28.35 -2.34 7.61
CA LYS A 21 27.79 -3.58 8.15
C LYS A 21 26.31 -3.78 7.73
N PRO A 22 26.02 -3.87 6.44
CA PRO A 22 24.63 -3.90 5.95
C PRO A 22 23.82 -5.07 6.51
N LYS A 23 24.39 -6.26 6.64
CA LYS A 23 23.69 -7.42 7.18
C LYS A 23 23.24 -7.21 8.62
N GLU A 24 24.14 -6.75 9.50
CA GLU A 24 23.81 -6.50 10.89
C GLU A 24 22.81 -5.35 11.04
N PHE A 25 23.03 -4.27 10.32
CA PHE A 25 22.15 -3.10 10.35
C PHE A 25 20.72 -3.44 9.94
N TRP A 26 20.52 -4.05 8.78
CA TRP A 26 19.19 -4.41 8.30
C TRP A 26 18.55 -5.56 9.08
N ASN A 27 19.34 -6.51 9.61
CA ASN A 27 18.84 -7.52 10.53
C ASN A 27 18.22 -6.90 11.79
N LYS A 28 18.90 -5.92 12.38
CA LYS A 28 18.43 -5.20 13.57
C LYS A 28 17.13 -4.45 13.30
N ILE A 29 17.02 -3.75 12.15
CA ILE A 29 15.80 -3.05 11.75
C ILE A 29 14.66 -4.03 11.48
N ALA A 30 14.92 -5.11 10.76
CA ALA A 30 13.91 -6.10 10.40
C ALA A 30 13.27 -6.79 11.61
N GLN A 31 13.99 -6.93 12.71
CA GLN A 31 13.45 -7.49 13.96
C GLN A 31 12.35 -6.64 14.61
N GLU A 32 12.21 -5.38 14.24
CA GLU A 32 11.14 -4.50 14.71
C GLU A 32 9.78 -4.78 14.04
N PHE A 33 9.76 -5.61 13.00
CA PHE A 33 8.56 -5.96 12.24
C PHE A 33 8.06 -7.36 12.57
N ASN A 34 6.76 -7.57 12.35
CA ASN A 34 6.14 -8.87 12.46
C ASN A 34 6.40 -9.68 11.19
N TRP A 35 6.90 -10.89 11.39
CA TRP A 35 7.16 -11.87 10.32
C TRP A 35 6.44 -13.17 10.66
N SER A 36 5.66 -13.70 9.74
CA SER A 36 5.06 -15.03 9.89
C SER A 36 6.11 -16.14 9.74
N GLN A 37 7.19 -15.84 9.00
CA GLN A 37 8.38 -16.67 8.91
C GLN A 37 9.61 -15.75 8.83
N LYS A 38 10.57 -15.96 9.74
CA LYS A 38 11.84 -15.21 9.70
C LYS A 38 12.72 -15.71 8.56
N TRP A 39 13.70 -14.90 8.20
CA TRP A 39 14.69 -15.17 7.17
C TRP A 39 15.73 -16.19 7.62
N THR A 40 16.31 -16.89 6.66
CA THR A 40 17.49 -17.74 6.84
C THR A 40 18.79 -16.96 6.60
N GLU A 41 18.74 -15.94 5.72
CA GLU A 41 19.83 -15.04 5.42
C GLU A 41 19.28 -13.61 5.21
N VAL A 42 19.97 -12.60 5.74
CA VAL A 42 19.52 -11.20 5.67
C VAL A 42 19.64 -10.65 4.26
N CYS A 43 20.81 -10.85 3.64
CA CYS A 43 21.04 -10.47 2.24
C CYS A 43 22.15 -11.29 1.61
N GLU A 44 22.00 -11.59 0.33
CA GLU A 44 23.00 -12.19 -0.54
C GLU A 44 23.12 -11.30 -1.78
N PHE A 45 24.34 -11.03 -2.22
CA PHE A 45 24.61 -10.19 -3.40
C PHE A 45 25.57 -10.93 -4.33
N ASP A 46 25.18 -11.06 -5.58
CA ASP A 46 26.05 -11.41 -6.69
C ASP A 46 26.04 -10.26 -7.69
N MET A 47 27.07 -9.41 -7.62
CA MET A 47 27.22 -8.25 -8.49
C MET A 47 27.52 -8.63 -9.94
N VAL A 48 28.07 -9.82 -10.17
CA VAL A 48 28.43 -10.28 -11.53
C VAL A 48 27.19 -10.68 -12.31
N ASN A 49 26.30 -11.42 -11.64
CA ASN A 49 25.05 -11.90 -12.24
C ASN A 49 23.84 -10.99 -11.97
N ALA A 50 24.05 -9.86 -11.28
CA ALA A 50 23.00 -8.94 -10.85
C ALA A 50 21.91 -9.63 -10.04
N ASP A 51 22.28 -10.62 -9.20
CA ASP A 51 21.36 -11.34 -8.32
C ASP A 51 21.42 -10.76 -6.90
N PHE A 52 20.25 -10.31 -6.42
CA PHE A 52 20.09 -9.67 -5.12
C PHE A 52 18.95 -10.30 -4.37
N SER A 53 19.23 -10.85 -3.19
CA SER A 53 18.24 -11.45 -2.31
C SER A 53 18.26 -10.78 -0.94
N TRP A 54 17.09 -10.30 -0.49
CA TRP A 54 16.90 -9.77 0.85
C TRP A 54 15.95 -10.66 1.65
N PHE A 55 16.26 -10.89 2.92
CA PHE A 55 15.45 -11.66 3.87
C PHE A 55 14.97 -12.99 3.27
N LYS A 56 15.94 -13.78 2.82
CA LYS A 56 15.72 -15.06 2.13
C LYS A 56 14.78 -15.96 2.92
N ASN A 57 13.78 -16.52 2.24
CA ASN A 57 12.73 -17.37 2.80
C ASN A 57 11.80 -16.69 3.83
N ALA A 58 11.93 -15.38 4.08
CA ALA A 58 11.05 -14.70 5.00
C ALA A 58 9.63 -14.53 4.43
N LYS A 59 8.65 -14.46 5.33
CA LYS A 59 7.25 -14.17 4.98
C LYS A 59 6.68 -13.14 5.94
N THR A 60 6.06 -12.13 5.37
CA THR A 60 5.35 -11.08 6.11
C THR A 60 4.16 -10.60 5.32
N ASN A 61 3.21 -9.98 6.00
CA ASN A 61 2.17 -9.18 5.36
C ASN A 61 2.27 -7.75 5.85
N ILE A 62 2.32 -6.80 4.93
CA ILE A 62 2.46 -5.38 5.28
C ILE A 62 1.30 -4.88 6.14
N THR A 63 0.08 -5.42 5.96
CA THR A 63 -1.10 -4.99 6.73
C THR A 63 -1.01 -5.38 8.20
N GLU A 64 -0.37 -6.52 8.53
CA GLU A 64 -0.09 -6.90 9.91
C GLU A 64 0.80 -5.85 10.60
N ASN A 65 1.77 -5.32 9.86
CA ASN A 65 2.69 -4.31 10.37
C ASN A 65 2.10 -2.89 10.38
N CYS A 66 1.26 -2.54 9.39
CA CYS A 66 0.65 -1.21 9.30
C CYS A 66 -0.59 -1.06 10.17
N ILE A 67 -1.34 -2.15 10.40
CA ILE A 67 -2.66 -2.11 11.05
C ILE A 67 -2.70 -3.01 12.28
N ASP A 68 -2.61 -4.33 12.09
CA ASP A 68 -3.02 -5.33 13.10
C ASP A 68 -2.22 -5.21 14.39
N ARG A 69 -0.90 -5.04 14.30
CA ARG A 69 -0.01 -4.88 15.47
C ARG A 69 -0.34 -3.67 16.35
N HIS A 70 -1.08 -2.70 15.81
CA HIS A 70 -1.43 -1.46 16.49
C HIS A 70 -2.81 -1.49 17.16
N LEU A 71 -3.66 -2.47 16.84
CA LEU A 71 -5.05 -2.49 17.30
C LEU A 71 -5.18 -2.50 18.80
N LYS A 72 -4.35 -3.31 19.50
CA LYS A 72 -4.42 -3.45 20.95
C LYS A 72 -4.12 -2.14 21.70
N GLU A 73 -3.10 -1.40 21.24
CA GLU A 73 -2.61 -0.23 21.98
C GLU A 73 -3.12 1.09 21.38
N LYS A 74 -3.39 1.12 20.07
CA LYS A 74 -3.72 2.32 19.32
C LYS A 74 -5.04 2.22 18.55
N GLY A 75 -5.86 1.20 18.82
CA GLY A 75 -7.08 0.93 18.07
C GLY A 75 -8.02 2.12 17.93
N ALA A 76 -8.15 2.93 18.98
CA ALA A 76 -8.98 4.14 18.98
C ALA A 76 -8.28 5.39 18.42
N GLN A 77 -6.96 5.34 18.18
CA GLN A 77 -6.23 6.48 17.60
C GLN A 77 -6.55 6.62 16.11
N THR A 78 -6.48 7.86 15.63
CA THR A 78 -6.64 8.17 14.20
C THR A 78 -5.49 7.56 13.39
N ALA A 79 -5.85 6.73 12.41
CA ALA A 79 -4.93 6.12 11.46
C ALA A 79 -4.88 6.88 10.13
N LEU A 80 -6.03 7.40 9.67
CA LEU A 80 -6.15 8.21 8.47
C LEU A 80 -6.96 9.47 8.77
N ILE A 81 -6.58 10.56 8.13
CA ILE A 81 -7.35 11.81 8.09
C ILE A 81 -7.65 12.08 6.63
N PHE A 82 -8.90 12.23 6.30
CA PHE A 82 -9.36 12.65 4.97
C PHE A 82 -9.87 14.08 5.04
N GLU A 83 -9.25 14.95 4.25
CA GLU A 83 -9.69 16.32 4.03
C GLU A 83 -10.51 16.36 2.74
N PRO A 84 -11.82 16.70 2.79
CA PRO A 84 -12.66 16.82 1.62
C PRO A 84 -12.22 17.92 0.67
N ASN A 85 -12.70 17.86 -0.58
CA ASN A 85 -12.38 18.88 -1.59
C ASN A 85 -13.03 20.25 -1.28
N ALA A 86 -14.21 20.27 -0.66
CA ALA A 86 -14.87 21.52 -0.30
C ALA A 86 -14.35 22.05 1.05
N PRO A 87 -13.92 23.34 1.13
CA PRO A 87 -13.30 23.87 2.35
C PRO A 87 -14.19 23.89 3.60
N ASN A 88 -15.51 23.83 3.42
CA ASN A 88 -16.49 23.85 4.50
C ASN A 88 -16.92 22.47 4.97
N ASP A 89 -16.49 21.41 4.29
CA ASP A 89 -16.78 20.03 4.68
C ASP A 89 -15.88 19.64 5.85
N LYS A 90 -16.40 18.77 6.71
CA LYS A 90 -15.63 18.30 7.87
C LYS A 90 -14.68 17.18 7.47
N ALA A 91 -13.45 17.26 7.98
CA ALA A 91 -12.48 16.16 7.87
C ALA A 91 -13.02 14.88 8.50
N GLU A 92 -12.77 13.75 7.83
CA GLU A 92 -13.06 12.42 8.37
C GLU A 92 -11.82 11.84 9.06
N HIS A 93 -11.97 11.47 10.34
CA HIS A 93 -10.92 10.82 11.12
C HIS A 93 -11.25 9.33 11.25
N ILE A 94 -10.45 8.48 10.63
CA ILE A 94 -10.62 7.03 10.63
C ILE A 94 -9.64 6.41 11.62
N SER A 95 -10.15 5.76 12.67
CA SER A 95 -9.31 5.07 13.65
C SER A 95 -8.68 3.79 13.08
N TYR A 96 -7.63 3.24 13.76
CA TYR A 96 -7.06 1.94 13.39
C TYR A 96 -8.10 0.83 13.42
N ASN A 97 -9.01 0.81 14.40
CA ASN A 97 -10.10 -0.18 14.47
C ASN A 97 -11.03 -0.08 13.26
N GLU A 98 -11.44 1.13 12.90
CA GLU A 98 -12.32 1.33 11.74
C GLU A 98 -11.61 1.03 10.43
N LEU A 99 -10.34 1.45 10.28
CA LEU A 99 -9.54 1.10 9.11
C LEU A 99 -9.40 -0.41 8.96
N HIS A 100 -9.07 -1.13 10.03
CA HIS A 100 -8.99 -2.59 10.03
C HIS A 100 -10.31 -3.22 9.55
N LYS A 101 -11.44 -2.78 10.11
CA LYS A 101 -12.77 -3.27 9.75
C LYS A 101 -13.09 -3.04 8.27
N ARG A 102 -12.83 -1.82 7.75
CA ARG A 102 -13.06 -1.47 6.33
C ARG A 102 -12.14 -2.28 5.41
N VAL A 103 -10.86 -2.43 5.75
CA VAL A 103 -9.89 -3.22 4.98
C VAL A 103 -10.29 -4.70 4.94
N CYS A 104 -10.70 -5.29 6.06
CA CYS A 104 -11.17 -6.69 6.10
C CYS A 104 -12.45 -6.90 5.26
N LYS A 105 -13.40 -5.97 5.32
CA LYS A 105 -14.61 -6.03 4.48
C LYS A 105 -14.27 -5.97 3.00
N MET A 106 -13.39 -5.06 2.61
CA MET A 106 -12.95 -4.91 1.22
C MET A 106 -12.17 -6.14 0.76
N ALA A 107 -11.30 -6.70 1.60
CA ALA A 107 -10.57 -7.94 1.32
C ALA A 107 -11.54 -9.11 1.04
N ASN A 108 -12.59 -9.26 1.85
CA ASN A 108 -13.63 -10.26 1.63
C ASN A 108 -14.41 -10.03 0.33
N ALA A 109 -14.71 -8.78 -0.03
CA ALA A 109 -15.35 -8.44 -1.30
C ALA A 109 -14.47 -8.82 -2.49
N LEU A 110 -13.16 -8.55 -2.43
CA LEU A 110 -12.21 -8.97 -3.46
C LEU A 110 -12.17 -10.50 -3.62
N ILE A 111 -12.15 -11.23 -2.50
CA ILE A 111 -12.19 -12.72 -2.51
C ILE A 111 -13.49 -13.22 -3.13
N ALA A 112 -14.64 -12.60 -2.80
CA ALA A 112 -15.93 -12.95 -3.38
C ALA A 112 -16.01 -12.69 -4.90
N LEU A 113 -15.20 -11.73 -5.40
CA LEU A 113 -14.99 -11.48 -6.83
C LEU A 113 -13.90 -12.36 -7.46
N ASP A 114 -13.51 -13.45 -6.77
CA ASP A 114 -12.49 -14.42 -7.20
C ASP A 114 -11.08 -13.82 -7.37
N VAL A 115 -10.76 -12.71 -6.72
CA VAL A 115 -9.38 -12.17 -6.69
C VAL A 115 -8.52 -13.04 -5.76
N LYS A 116 -7.40 -13.52 -6.28
CA LYS A 116 -6.45 -14.43 -5.60
C LYS A 116 -5.10 -13.77 -5.42
N LYS A 117 -4.26 -14.38 -4.59
CA LYS A 117 -2.86 -13.99 -4.44
C LYS A 117 -2.16 -13.97 -5.80
N GLY A 118 -1.51 -12.85 -6.13
CA GLY A 118 -0.81 -12.64 -7.40
C GLY A 118 -1.67 -12.05 -8.51
N ASP A 119 -3.01 -12.02 -8.37
CA ASP A 119 -3.87 -11.30 -9.31
C ASP A 119 -3.62 -9.80 -9.23
N ARG A 120 -3.75 -9.09 -10.36
CA ARG A 120 -3.59 -7.65 -10.45
C ARG A 120 -4.95 -6.98 -10.42
N VAL A 121 -5.05 -5.94 -9.57
CA VAL A 121 -6.23 -5.10 -9.41
C VAL A 121 -5.84 -3.67 -9.80
N ALA A 122 -6.44 -3.15 -10.86
CA ALA A 122 -6.30 -1.75 -11.22
C ALA A 122 -7.16 -0.88 -10.30
N ILE A 123 -6.59 0.19 -9.76
CA ILE A 123 -7.30 1.11 -8.87
C ILE A 123 -7.28 2.49 -9.51
N TYR A 124 -8.45 2.93 -10.00
CA TYR A 124 -8.65 4.22 -10.64
C TYR A 124 -9.64 5.03 -9.80
N LEU A 125 -9.15 5.57 -8.68
CA LEU A 125 -9.93 6.29 -7.67
C LEU A 125 -9.39 7.70 -7.46
N PRO A 126 -10.25 8.66 -7.08
CA PRO A 126 -9.81 9.95 -6.57
C PRO A 126 -9.15 9.77 -5.20
N MET A 127 -8.63 10.86 -4.63
CA MET A 127 -8.01 10.85 -3.30
C MET A 127 -9.06 10.79 -2.20
N ILE A 128 -9.66 9.63 -2.03
CA ILE A 128 -10.68 9.30 -1.01
C ILE A 128 -10.17 8.19 -0.09
N PRO A 129 -10.73 7.99 1.10
CA PRO A 129 -10.31 6.94 2.05
C PRO A 129 -10.29 5.54 1.43
N GLU A 130 -11.23 5.26 0.53
CA GLU A 130 -11.36 3.99 -0.18
C GLU A 130 -10.12 3.62 -0.98
N LEU A 131 -9.35 4.61 -1.46
CA LEU A 131 -8.08 4.36 -2.14
C LEU A 131 -7.08 3.64 -1.22
N SER A 132 -6.91 4.12 0.01
CA SER A 132 -6.04 3.49 1.00
C SER A 132 -6.58 2.14 1.45
N ILE A 133 -7.90 2.03 1.61
CA ILE A 133 -8.57 0.80 2.03
C ILE A 133 -8.38 -0.31 1.01
N ILE A 134 -8.58 -0.04 -0.29
CA ILE A 134 -8.43 -1.04 -1.35
C ILE A 134 -6.97 -1.47 -1.54
N VAL A 135 -6.02 -0.54 -1.46
CA VAL A 135 -4.57 -0.84 -1.50
C VAL A 135 -4.20 -1.82 -0.38
N LEU A 136 -4.63 -1.53 0.85
CA LEU A 136 -4.38 -2.39 2.00
C LEU A 136 -5.14 -3.72 1.91
N ALA A 137 -6.35 -3.74 1.35
CA ALA A 137 -7.11 -4.96 1.14
C ALA A 137 -6.43 -5.89 0.11
N CYS A 138 -5.94 -5.36 -1.00
CA CYS A 138 -5.13 -6.13 -1.95
C CYS A 138 -3.89 -6.72 -1.28
N ALA A 139 -3.14 -5.91 -0.53
CA ALA A 139 -1.96 -6.37 0.19
C ALA A 139 -2.30 -7.47 1.22
N ARG A 140 -3.46 -7.36 1.90
CA ARG A 140 -3.92 -8.34 2.90
C ARG A 140 -4.13 -9.73 2.30
N ILE A 141 -4.70 -9.83 1.11
CA ILE A 141 -4.94 -11.10 0.41
C ILE A 141 -3.78 -11.53 -0.50
N GLY A 142 -2.72 -10.71 -0.59
CA GLY A 142 -1.57 -10.97 -1.46
C GLY A 142 -1.83 -10.68 -2.94
N ALA A 143 -2.88 -9.93 -3.28
CA ALA A 143 -3.10 -9.42 -4.62
C ALA A 143 -2.18 -8.22 -4.90
N ILE A 144 -1.86 -8.01 -6.16
CA ILE A 144 -1.03 -6.90 -6.64
C ILE A 144 -1.95 -5.74 -7.00
N HIS A 145 -1.78 -4.59 -6.35
CA HIS A 145 -2.52 -3.38 -6.70
C HIS A 145 -1.72 -2.53 -7.69
N SER A 146 -2.41 -2.00 -8.71
CA SER A 146 -1.90 -1.03 -9.66
C SER A 146 -2.70 0.26 -9.52
N VAL A 147 -2.14 1.24 -8.81
CA VAL A 147 -2.80 2.53 -8.60
C VAL A 147 -2.55 3.42 -9.81
N ILE A 148 -3.64 3.87 -10.43
CA ILE A 148 -3.62 4.68 -11.65
C ILE A 148 -4.20 6.05 -11.31
N PHE A 149 -3.49 7.11 -11.69
CA PHE A 149 -3.93 8.47 -11.43
C PHE A 149 -5.27 8.79 -12.12
N ALA A 150 -6.25 9.21 -11.32
CA ALA A 150 -7.63 9.48 -11.76
C ALA A 150 -7.80 10.69 -12.72
N GLY A 151 -6.71 11.21 -13.25
CA GLY A 151 -6.67 12.25 -14.29
C GLY A 151 -6.21 11.75 -15.65
N PHE A 152 -5.92 10.43 -15.80
CA PHE A 152 -5.54 9.86 -17.08
C PHE A 152 -6.76 9.63 -17.99
N SER A 153 -6.52 9.66 -19.32
CA SER A 153 -7.54 9.34 -20.34
C SER A 153 -7.89 7.85 -20.34
N SER A 154 -9.03 7.52 -20.95
CA SER A 154 -9.46 6.14 -21.19
C SER A 154 -8.41 5.30 -21.89
N SER A 155 -7.73 5.84 -22.93
CA SER A 155 -6.66 5.14 -23.63
C SER A 155 -5.44 4.86 -22.77
N ALA A 156 -5.02 5.82 -21.91
CA ALA A 156 -3.91 5.63 -20.98
C ALA A 156 -4.26 4.65 -19.85
N LEU A 157 -5.52 4.60 -19.45
CA LEU A 157 -6.03 3.63 -18.47
C LEU A 157 -6.06 2.23 -19.08
N ALA A 158 -6.62 2.07 -20.31
CA ALA A 158 -6.66 0.81 -21.04
C ALA A 158 -5.26 0.20 -21.22
N ALA A 159 -4.28 1.03 -21.62
CA ALA A 159 -2.89 0.57 -21.79
C ALA A 159 -2.33 -0.05 -20.50
N ARG A 160 -2.58 0.56 -19.34
CA ARG A 160 -2.09 0.05 -18.03
C ARG A 160 -2.82 -1.20 -17.58
N ILE A 161 -4.14 -1.27 -17.81
CA ILE A 161 -4.95 -2.46 -17.50
C ILE A 161 -4.43 -3.66 -18.29
N ASN A 162 -4.19 -3.46 -19.59
CA ASN A 162 -3.74 -4.52 -20.49
C ASN A 162 -2.30 -4.92 -20.21
N ASP A 163 -1.38 -3.97 -20.05
CA ASP A 163 0.04 -4.22 -19.76
C ASP A 163 0.21 -5.06 -18.47
N ALA A 164 -0.49 -4.68 -17.40
CA ALA A 164 -0.49 -5.44 -16.16
C ALA A 164 -1.39 -6.69 -16.19
N SER A 165 -2.17 -6.91 -17.25
CA SER A 165 -3.20 -7.95 -17.32
C SER A 165 -4.09 -7.96 -16.07
N CYS A 166 -4.68 -6.81 -15.76
CA CYS A 166 -5.49 -6.65 -14.56
C CYS A 166 -6.77 -7.48 -14.64
N LYS A 167 -7.08 -8.20 -13.58
CA LYS A 167 -8.28 -9.04 -13.46
C LYS A 167 -9.52 -8.22 -13.07
N LEU A 168 -9.33 -7.17 -12.31
CA LEU A 168 -10.38 -6.31 -11.77
C LEU A 168 -9.97 -4.85 -11.86
N VAL A 169 -10.94 -3.98 -12.11
CA VAL A 169 -10.80 -2.53 -11.99
C VAL A 169 -11.71 -2.03 -10.88
N VAL A 170 -11.15 -1.23 -9.96
CA VAL A 170 -11.91 -0.55 -8.91
C VAL A 170 -11.93 0.94 -9.23
N THR A 171 -13.12 1.52 -9.29
CA THR A 171 -13.32 2.94 -9.58
C THR A 171 -14.45 3.52 -8.74
N ALA A 172 -14.64 4.84 -8.82
CA ALA A 172 -15.81 5.56 -8.32
C ALA A 172 -16.65 6.04 -9.50
N ASP A 173 -17.89 6.44 -9.23
CA ASP A 173 -18.75 7.13 -10.20
C ASP A 173 -18.10 8.41 -10.70
N GLY A 174 -17.55 9.22 -9.80
CA GLY A 174 -16.85 10.46 -10.14
C GLY A 174 -15.89 10.93 -9.04
N GLY A 175 -15.26 12.05 -9.32
CA GLY A 175 -14.37 12.74 -8.39
C GLY A 175 -14.32 14.24 -8.66
N PHE A 176 -13.77 15.00 -7.71
CA PHE A 176 -13.61 16.42 -7.84
C PHE A 176 -12.15 16.81 -8.10
N ARG A 177 -11.95 17.79 -8.97
CA ARG A 177 -10.68 18.48 -9.15
C ARG A 177 -10.92 19.99 -9.10
N GLY A 178 -10.78 20.57 -7.92
CA GLY A 178 -11.28 21.90 -7.65
C GLY A 178 -12.80 21.94 -7.87
N ASN A 179 -13.28 22.84 -8.71
CA ASN A 179 -14.71 22.99 -9.02
C ASN A 179 -15.21 22.10 -10.17
N LYS A 180 -14.35 21.23 -10.73
CA LYS A 180 -14.72 20.34 -11.84
C LYS A 180 -15.02 18.96 -11.33
N THR A 181 -16.17 18.41 -11.71
CA THR A 181 -16.49 17.00 -11.57
C THR A 181 -15.87 16.22 -12.72
N ILE A 182 -15.25 15.10 -12.42
CA ILE A 182 -14.68 14.16 -13.40
C ILE A 182 -15.51 12.88 -13.31
N ASP A 183 -16.11 12.48 -14.42
CA ASP A 183 -16.88 11.22 -14.56
C ASP A 183 -15.89 10.06 -14.74
N LEU A 184 -15.46 9.46 -13.63
CA LEU A 184 -14.46 8.39 -13.63
C LEU A 184 -15.04 7.09 -14.19
N LYS A 185 -16.33 6.82 -13.91
CA LYS A 185 -16.98 5.60 -14.38
C LYS A 185 -17.04 5.55 -15.90
N SER A 186 -17.44 6.64 -16.55
CA SER A 186 -17.48 6.71 -18.02
C SER A 186 -16.11 6.52 -18.65
N ILE A 187 -15.04 7.07 -18.04
CA ILE A 187 -13.66 6.85 -18.49
C ILE A 187 -13.28 5.37 -18.42
N VAL A 188 -13.64 4.69 -17.33
CA VAL A 188 -13.38 3.25 -17.16
C VAL A 188 -14.18 2.43 -18.16
N ASP A 189 -15.47 2.74 -18.38
CA ASP A 189 -16.31 2.02 -19.32
C ASP A 189 -15.80 2.16 -20.76
N GLU A 190 -15.23 3.30 -21.12
CA GLU A 190 -14.56 3.48 -22.40
C GLU A 190 -13.24 2.70 -22.49
N ALA A 191 -12.45 2.68 -21.42
CA ALA A 191 -11.18 1.97 -21.36
C ALA A 191 -11.32 0.43 -21.45
N LEU A 192 -12.49 -0.11 -21.12
CA LEU A 192 -12.79 -1.55 -21.13
C LEU A 192 -13.46 -2.05 -22.43
N LYS A 193 -13.70 -1.16 -23.41
CA LYS A 193 -14.19 -1.54 -24.74
C LYS A 193 -13.08 -2.15 -25.61
#